data_078501f157cf07bf44b33e2c121ab76c
#
_entry.id   078501f157cf07bf44b33e2c121ab76c
#
_cell.length_a   1.000
_cell.length_b   1.000
_cell.length_c   1.000
_cell.angle_alpha   90.00
_cell.angle_beta   90.00
_cell.angle_gamma   90.00
#
_symmetry.space_group_name_H-M   'P 1'
#
loop_
_entity.id
_entity.type
_entity.pdbx_description
1 polymer ?
#
loop_
_entity_poly.entity_id
_entity_poly.type
_entity_poly.pdbx_seq_one_letter_code
_entity_poly.pdbx_strand_id
1 'polypeptide(L)'
;ITTRLVGSEMCIRDRFGIVVINPYYWKVSEANLIRYFEQVADSVTLPVMLYNFPALTGQDLTPALVKTLADSRSNIVGIKDTIDSVAHLRSMIHTVKGAHPHFTVLCGYDDHLFNTLLLGGDGAISASGNFAPQVSVNLLKAWRDNDVAKAAEYHQTLLQIPQMYQLDTPFVNVIKEAIVLCGRPISTHVLPPASPLDEPRKAQLKTLLQQLKLC
;
A
#
# COMPACT_ATOMS: atom_id res chain seq x y z
N ILE A 1 15.30 -17.15 -16.35
CA ILE A 1 15.50 -16.46 -15.08
C ILE A 1 14.90 -17.32 -14.00
N THR A 2 15.72 -18.20 -13.41
CA THR A 2 15.31 -18.91 -12.21
C THR A 2 15.39 -17.94 -11.04
N THR A 3 14.32 -17.20 -10.77
CA THR A 3 14.15 -16.48 -9.52
C THR A 3 13.87 -17.50 -8.42
N ARG A 4 14.92 -18.12 -7.92
CA ARG A 4 14.87 -18.73 -6.59
C ARG A 4 14.82 -17.61 -5.57
N LEU A 5 13.64 -17.17 -5.27
CA LEU A 5 13.37 -16.53 -3.99
C LEU A 5 13.46 -17.65 -2.94
N VAL A 6 14.67 -17.86 -2.44
CA VAL A 6 14.92 -18.78 -1.32
C VAL A 6 14.05 -18.33 -0.15
N GLY A 7 13.13 -19.18 0.26
CA GLY A 7 12.11 -18.88 1.28
C GLY A 7 10.69 -18.64 0.73
N SER A 8 10.52 -18.43 -0.58
CA SER A 8 9.19 -18.23 -1.17
C SER A 8 8.38 -19.51 -1.35
N GLU A 9 9.04 -20.66 -1.51
CA GLU A 9 8.33 -21.94 -1.69
C GLU A 9 7.49 -22.35 -0.47
N MET A 10 7.97 -22.09 0.74
CA MET A 10 7.17 -22.29 1.97
C MET A 10 6.05 -21.25 2.09
N CYS A 11 6.23 -20.06 1.53
CA CYS A 11 5.25 -18.97 1.59
C CYS A 11 4.14 -19.10 0.54
N ILE A 12 4.40 -19.71 -0.63
CA ILE A 12 3.42 -19.80 -1.73
C ILE A 12 2.28 -20.76 -1.39
N ARG A 13 2.52 -21.81 -0.59
CA ARG A 13 1.50 -22.80 -0.25
C ARG A 13 0.42 -22.31 0.69
N ASP A 14 0.69 -21.26 1.47
CA ASP A 14 -0.20 -20.73 2.51
C ASP A 14 -0.72 -19.31 2.17
N ARG A 15 -0.51 -18.83 0.93
CA ARG A 15 -0.88 -17.47 0.53
C ARG A 15 -2.14 -17.45 -0.34
N PHE A 16 -3.00 -16.47 -0.08
CA PHE A 16 -4.19 -16.20 -0.90
C PHE A 16 -3.85 -15.51 -2.24
N GLY A 17 -2.67 -14.91 -2.37
CA GLY A 17 -2.23 -14.20 -3.57
C GLY A 17 -0.83 -13.61 -3.41
N ILE A 18 -0.33 -13.03 -4.48
CA ILE A 18 0.97 -12.33 -4.51
C ILE A 18 0.77 -10.87 -4.90
N VAL A 19 1.64 -9.99 -4.38
CA VAL A 19 1.69 -8.58 -4.75
C VAL A 19 2.95 -8.33 -5.56
N VAL A 20 2.82 -7.77 -6.76
CA VAL A 20 3.92 -7.64 -7.73
C VAL A 20 4.10 -6.18 -8.13
N ILE A 21 5.29 -5.65 -7.83
CA ILE A 21 5.68 -4.30 -8.23
C ILE A 21 6.25 -4.31 -9.66
N ASN A 22 6.10 -3.20 -10.39
CA ASN A 22 6.73 -3.06 -11.70
C ASN A 22 8.26 -3.00 -11.58
N PRO A 23 9.00 -3.35 -12.67
CA PRO A 23 10.45 -3.15 -12.71
C PRO A 23 10.83 -1.72 -12.36
N TYR A 24 11.91 -1.55 -11.63
CA TYR A 24 12.47 -0.25 -11.26
C TYR A 24 13.93 -0.15 -11.72
N TYR A 25 14.55 1.03 -11.59
CA TYR A 25 15.84 1.44 -12.12
C TYR A 25 15.77 1.83 -13.61
N TRP A 26 15.31 0.96 -14.50
CA TRP A 26 15.07 1.28 -15.90
C TRP A 26 13.58 1.46 -16.17
N LYS A 27 13.21 2.58 -16.79
CA LYS A 27 11.89 2.71 -17.39
C LYS A 27 11.79 1.79 -18.59
N VAL A 28 10.71 1.05 -18.65
CA VAL A 28 10.43 0.14 -19.76
C VAL A 28 9.22 0.62 -20.56
N SER A 29 9.12 0.23 -21.83
CA SER A 29 7.94 0.55 -22.63
C SER A 29 6.68 -0.10 -22.05
N GLU A 30 5.51 0.47 -22.36
CA GLU A 30 4.23 -0.09 -21.93
C GLU A 30 4.06 -1.56 -22.38
N ALA A 31 4.44 -1.86 -23.62
CA ALA A 31 4.43 -3.25 -24.13
C ALA A 31 5.32 -4.20 -23.30
N ASN A 32 6.45 -3.72 -22.80
CA ASN A 32 7.31 -4.52 -21.92
C ASN A 32 6.76 -4.66 -20.51
N LEU A 33 6.05 -3.65 -19.98
CA LEU A 33 5.32 -3.77 -18.70
C LEU A 33 4.20 -4.79 -18.81
N ILE A 34 3.40 -4.74 -19.87
CA ILE A 34 2.35 -5.75 -20.12
C ILE A 34 2.96 -7.13 -20.13
N ARG A 35 3.98 -7.36 -20.95
CA ARG A 35 4.66 -8.66 -21.02
C ARG A 35 5.22 -9.12 -19.69
N TYR A 36 5.81 -8.22 -18.91
CA TYR A 36 6.34 -8.55 -17.59
C TYR A 36 5.25 -9.08 -16.64
N PHE A 37 4.15 -8.35 -16.50
CA PHE A 37 3.06 -8.76 -15.62
C PHE A 37 2.33 -10.01 -16.12
N GLU A 38 2.16 -10.15 -17.42
CA GLU A 38 1.59 -11.36 -18.02
C GLU A 38 2.46 -12.59 -17.75
N GLN A 39 3.78 -12.49 -17.93
CA GLN A 39 4.70 -13.58 -17.61
C GLN A 39 4.68 -13.96 -16.13
N VAL A 40 4.58 -12.98 -15.23
CA VAL A 40 4.42 -13.25 -13.80
C VAL A 40 3.09 -13.95 -13.53
N ALA A 41 1.99 -13.44 -14.10
CA ALA A 41 0.67 -14.03 -13.94
C ALA A 41 0.61 -15.47 -14.46
N ASP A 42 1.25 -15.74 -15.61
CA ASP A 42 1.30 -17.06 -16.23
C ASP A 42 2.20 -18.06 -15.44
N SER A 43 3.12 -17.55 -14.62
CA SER A 43 4.05 -18.39 -13.82
C SER A 43 3.46 -18.91 -12.52
N VAL A 44 2.27 -18.44 -12.10
CA VAL A 44 1.64 -18.79 -10.84
C VAL A 44 0.15 -19.09 -11.02
N THR A 45 -0.38 -19.96 -10.15
CA THR A 45 -1.82 -20.21 -10.08
C THR A 45 -2.55 -19.31 -9.07
N LEU A 46 -1.79 -18.51 -8.32
CA LEU A 46 -2.32 -17.62 -7.31
C LEU A 46 -2.87 -16.32 -7.91
N PRO A 47 -3.85 -15.68 -7.25
CA PRO A 47 -4.24 -14.32 -7.57
C PRO A 47 -3.04 -13.35 -7.50
N VAL A 48 -2.95 -12.46 -8.48
CA VAL A 48 -1.90 -11.45 -8.61
C VAL A 48 -2.50 -10.07 -8.36
N MET A 49 -1.94 -9.35 -7.40
CA MET A 49 -2.23 -7.94 -7.17
C MET A 49 -1.06 -7.11 -7.70
N LEU A 50 -1.35 -6.18 -8.59
CA LEU A 50 -0.36 -5.23 -9.08
C LEU A 50 0.03 -4.26 -7.96
N TYR A 51 1.27 -3.76 -7.98
CA TYR A 51 1.70 -2.72 -7.07
C TYR A 51 2.26 -1.53 -7.83
N ASN A 52 1.54 -0.42 -7.77
CA ASN A 52 1.94 0.86 -8.35
C ASN A 52 2.54 1.75 -7.27
N PHE A 53 3.80 2.18 -7.45
CA PHE A 53 4.45 3.16 -6.58
C PHE A 53 5.44 4.02 -7.38
N PRO A 54 4.97 4.94 -8.23
CA PRO A 54 5.81 5.67 -9.16
C PRO A 54 6.87 6.54 -8.48
N ALA A 55 6.64 7.00 -7.24
CA ALA A 55 7.64 7.75 -6.47
C ALA A 55 8.92 6.94 -6.20
N LEU A 56 8.83 5.61 -6.11
CA LEU A 56 9.99 4.73 -5.90
C LEU A 56 10.42 3.98 -7.16
N THR A 57 9.49 3.64 -8.05
CA THR A 57 9.80 2.89 -9.27
C THR A 57 10.16 3.79 -10.46
N GLY A 58 9.82 5.08 -10.38
CA GLY A 58 10.02 6.03 -11.47
C GLY A 58 9.05 5.86 -12.65
N GLN A 59 8.10 4.91 -12.57
CA GLN A 59 7.15 4.62 -13.65
C GLN A 59 5.78 4.26 -13.09
N ASP A 60 4.74 4.91 -13.63
CA ASP A 60 3.35 4.71 -13.26
C ASP A 60 2.71 3.54 -14.01
N LEU A 61 1.80 2.84 -13.33
CA LEU A 61 0.85 1.91 -13.93
C LEU A 61 -0.46 2.65 -14.21
N THR A 62 -0.61 3.16 -15.42
CA THR A 62 -1.79 3.94 -15.79
C THR A 62 -3.08 3.11 -15.71
N PRO A 63 -4.25 3.72 -15.46
CA PRO A 63 -5.54 3.01 -15.47
C PRO A 63 -5.80 2.21 -16.74
N ALA A 64 -5.39 2.72 -17.90
CA ALA A 64 -5.52 2.03 -19.19
C ALA A 64 -4.65 0.77 -19.25
N LEU A 65 -3.39 0.86 -18.81
CA LEU A 65 -2.48 -0.28 -18.71
C LEU A 65 -3.03 -1.35 -17.77
N VAL A 66 -3.50 -0.96 -16.59
CA VAL A 66 -4.06 -1.88 -15.59
C VAL A 66 -5.32 -2.57 -16.12
N LYS A 67 -6.17 -1.83 -16.83
CA LYS A 67 -7.34 -2.42 -17.51
C LYS A 67 -6.91 -3.46 -18.55
N THR A 68 -5.93 -3.16 -19.39
CA THR A 68 -5.40 -4.10 -20.39
C THR A 68 -4.91 -5.39 -19.72
N LEU A 69 -4.21 -5.29 -18.59
CA LEU A 69 -3.74 -6.44 -17.82
C LEU A 69 -4.90 -7.26 -17.23
N ALA A 70 -5.90 -6.60 -16.66
CA ALA A 70 -7.09 -7.27 -16.14
C ALA A 70 -7.93 -7.93 -17.25
N ASP A 71 -7.97 -7.34 -18.44
CA ASP A 71 -8.63 -7.94 -19.62
C ASP A 71 -7.88 -9.20 -20.09
N SER A 72 -6.54 -9.22 -19.97
CA SER A 72 -5.69 -10.27 -20.55
C SER A 72 -5.50 -11.49 -19.64
N ARG A 73 -5.57 -11.33 -18.31
CA ARG A 73 -5.27 -12.38 -17.32
C ARG A 73 -6.26 -12.37 -16.17
N SER A 74 -7.09 -13.39 -16.06
CA SER A 74 -8.13 -13.51 -15.03
C SER A 74 -7.59 -13.62 -13.60
N ASN A 75 -6.35 -14.03 -13.41
CA ASN A 75 -5.70 -14.08 -12.11
C ASN A 75 -5.05 -12.75 -11.70
N ILE A 76 -5.05 -11.71 -12.53
CA ILE A 76 -4.73 -10.34 -12.15
C ILE A 76 -6.01 -9.71 -11.56
N VAL A 77 -6.10 -9.69 -10.23
CA VAL A 77 -7.37 -9.43 -9.52
C VAL A 77 -7.44 -8.11 -8.79
N GLY A 78 -6.37 -7.34 -8.77
CA GLY A 78 -6.36 -6.07 -8.03
C GLY A 78 -5.08 -5.27 -8.19
N ILE A 79 -5.10 -4.10 -7.58
CA ILE A 79 -3.96 -3.19 -7.50
C ILE A 79 -3.84 -2.57 -6.10
N LYS A 80 -2.61 -2.52 -5.57
CA LYS A 80 -2.21 -1.57 -4.54
C LYS A 80 -1.66 -0.33 -5.23
N ASP A 81 -2.40 0.77 -5.15
CA ASP A 81 -2.09 2.02 -5.85
C ASP A 81 -1.54 3.07 -4.88
N THR A 82 -0.20 3.21 -4.86
CA THR A 82 0.51 4.12 -3.97
C THR A 82 0.89 5.38 -4.73
N ILE A 83 -0.10 6.21 -4.98
CA ILE A 83 0.04 7.50 -5.65
C ILE A 83 -0.70 8.58 -4.87
N ASP A 84 -0.08 9.75 -4.68
CA ASP A 84 -0.67 10.89 -3.98
C ASP A 84 -1.56 11.70 -4.94
N SER A 85 -2.66 11.08 -5.35
CA SER A 85 -3.62 11.70 -6.28
C SER A 85 -5.00 11.06 -6.21
N VAL A 86 -5.95 11.78 -5.65
CA VAL A 86 -7.38 11.38 -5.67
C VAL A 86 -7.91 11.27 -7.10
N ALA A 87 -7.42 12.13 -8.01
CA ALA A 87 -7.81 12.06 -9.42
C ALA A 87 -7.36 10.76 -10.10
N HIS A 88 -6.14 10.29 -9.77
CA HIS A 88 -5.64 9.00 -10.27
C HIS A 88 -6.45 7.84 -9.71
N LEU A 89 -6.68 7.79 -8.39
CA LEU A 89 -7.51 6.76 -7.75
C LEU A 89 -8.91 6.71 -8.35
N ARG A 90 -9.55 7.87 -8.55
CA ARG A 90 -10.85 7.95 -9.22
C ARG A 90 -10.80 7.35 -10.63
N SER A 91 -9.78 7.70 -11.40
CA SER A 91 -9.61 7.20 -12.78
C SER A 91 -9.36 5.69 -12.78
N MET A 92 -8.53 5.18 -11.86
CA MET A 92 -8.27 3.75 -11.69
C MET A 92 -9.56 2.98 -11.38
N ILE A 93 -10.33 3.43 -10.39
CA ILE A 93 -11.58 2.81 -9.98
C ILE A 93 -12.60 2.85 -11.14
N HIS A 94 -12.80 4.02 -11.75
CA HIS A 94 -13.77 4.18 -12.83
C HIS A 94 -13.41 3.32 -14.05
N THR A 95 -12.14 3.32 -14.46
CA THR A 95 -11.70 2.62 -15.68
C THR A 95 -11.65 1.11 -15.49
N VAL A 96 -11.08 0.66 -14.36
CA VAL A 96 -10.82 -0.78 -14.15
C VAL A 96 -12.01 -1.46 -13.51
N LYS A 97 -12.53 -0.98 -12.39
CA LYS A 97 -13.73 -1.60 -11.75
C LYS A 97 -14.99 -1.41 -12.58
N GLY A 98 -15.08 -0.35 -13.39
CA GLY A 98 -16.18 -0.19 -14.35
C GLY A 98 -16.27 -1.34 -15.36
N ALA A 99 -15.14 -1.88 -15.78
CA ALA A 99 -15.04 -3.04 -16.67
C ALA A 99 -14.99 -4.39 -15.91
N HIS A 100 -14.37 -4.40 -14.73
CA HIS A 100 -14.15 -5.57 -13.87
C HIS A 100 -14.65 -5.28 -12.45
N PRO A 101 -15.96 -5.44 -12.14
CA PRO A 101 -16.54 -5.05 -10.84
C PRO A 101 -15.91 -5.73 -9.62
N HIS A 102 -15.30 -6.92 -9.81
CA HIS A 102 -14.61 -7.67 -8.75
C HIS A 102 -13.12 -7.33 -8.61
N PHE A 103 -12.60 -6.44 -9.46
CA PHE A 103 -11.20 -6.01 -9.36
C PHE A 103 -10.99 -5.16 -8.11
N THR A 104 -10.03 -5.53 -7.28
CA THR A 104 -9.76 -4.87 -6.01
C THR A 104 -8.84 -3.66 -6.21
N VAL A 105 -9.27 -2.48 -5.75
CA VAL A 105 -8.45 -1.27 -5.76
C VAL A 105 -8.19 -0.82 -4.33
N LEU A 106 -6.92 -0.89 -3.90
CA LEU A 106 -6.45 -0.48 -2.57
C LEU A 106 -5.50 0.69 -2.71
N CYS A 107 -5.67 1.74 -1.91
CA CYS A 107 -4.66 2.79 -1.84
C CYS A 107 -3.45 2.37 -0.99
N GLY A 108 -2.30 3.01 -1.21
CA GLY A 108 -1.09 2.78 -0.43
C GLY A 108 -0.84 3.84 0.64
N TYR A 109 -1.39 5.03 0.49
CA TYR A 109 -1.29 6.12 1.45
C TYR A 109 -2.37 6.03 2.52
N ASP A 110 -2.02 6.29 3.77
CA ASP A 110 -2.92 6.23 4.93
C ASP A 110 -4.09 7.21 4.80
N ASP A 111 -3.79 8.43 4.41
CA ASP A 111 -4.71 9.56 4.26
C ASP A 111 -5.61 9.48 3.01
N HIS A 112 -5.38 8.50 2.13
CA HIS A 112 -6.24 8.23 0.98
C HIS A 112 -7.33 7.16 1.23
N LEU A 113 -7.32 6.47 2.39
CA LEU A 113 -8.28 5.38 2.65
C LEU A 113 -9.75 5.84 2.51
N PHE A 114 -10.12 6.94 3.15
CA PHE A 114 -11.51 7.41 3.12
C PHE A 114 -11.93 7.86 1.72
N ASN A 115 -11.05 8.59 1.03
CA ASN A 115 -11.28 8.99 -0.36
C ASN A 115 -11.45 7.76 -1.27
N THR A 116 -10.64 6.74 -1.08
CA THR A 116 -10.73 5.48 -1.85
C THR A 116 -12.08 4.81 -1.67
N LEU A 117 -12.59 4.73 -0.44
CA LEU A 117 -13.90 4.15 -0.14
C LEU A 117 -15.05 4.97 -0.74
N LEU A 118 -14.97 6.32 -0.63
CA LEU A 118 -15.96 7.24 -1.22
C LEU A 118 -16.05 7.10 -2.75
N LEU A 119 -14.93 6.80 -3.40
CA LEU A 119 -14.86 6.60 -4.86
C LEU A 119 -15.29 5.20 -5.31
N GLY A 120 -15.57 4.28 -4.37
CA GLY A 120 -15.94 2.90 -4.66
C GLY A 120 -14.77 1.91 -4.72
N GLY A 121 -13.60 2.28 -4.20
CA GLY A 121 -12.50 1.37 -3.95
C GLY A 121 -12.71 0.52 -2.70
N ASP A 122 -11.76 -0.36 -2.39
CA ASP A 122 -11.99 -1.47 -1.46
C ASP A 122 -11.28 -1.31 -0.11
N GLY A 123 -10.28 -0.44 -0.02
CA GLY A 123 -9.52 -0.25 1.23
C GLY A 123 -8.09 0.29 1.02
N ALA A 124 -7.19 -0.10 1.93
CA ALA A 124 -5.79 0.33 1.89
C ALA A 124 -4.82 -0.78 2.31
N ILE A 125 -3.59 -0.71 1.77
CA ILE A 125 -2.41 -1.38 2.32
C ILE A 125 -1.41 -0.29 2.69
N SER A 126 -1.49 0.20 3.91
CA SER A 126 -0.76 1.38 4.38
C SER A 126 0.24 1.04 5.48
N ALA A 127 1.21 1.94 5.67
CA ALA A 127 2.28 1.74 6.64
C ALA A 127 1.80 1.82 8.10
N SER A 128 0.79 2.65 8.40
CA SER A 128 0.21 2.77 9.74
C SER A 128 -0.43 1.48 10.25
N GLY A 129 -0.82 0.57 9.35
CA GLY A 129 -1.31 -0.76 9.72
C GLY A 129 -0.35 -1.56 10.59
N ASN A 130 0.94 -1.21 10.62
CA ASN A 130 1.94 -1.87 11.46
C ASN A 130 1.92 -1.39 12.92
N PHE A 131 1.57 -0.13 13.19
CA PHE A 131 1.62 0.44 14.54
C PHE A 131 0.26 0.92 15.07
N ALA A 132 -0.64 1.36 14.20
CA ALA A 132 -1.98 1.89 14.55
C ALA A 132 -3.11 1.30 13.67
N PRO A 133 -3.22 -0.03 13.50
CA PRO A 133 -4.21 -0.64 12.60
C PRO A 133 -5.65 -0.30 12.97
N GLN A 134 -5.92 -0.02 14.26
CA GLN A 134 -7.26 0.27 14.77
C GLN A 134 -7.90 1.46 14.10
N VAL A 135 -7.11 2.48 13.71
CA VAL A 135 -7.65 3.70 13.07
C VAL A 135 -8.29 3.35 11.73
N SER A 136 -7.55 2.64 10.86
CA SER A 136 -8.06 2.23 9.56
C SER A 136 -9.18 1.19 9.66
N VAL A 137 -9.09 0.24 10.59
CA VAL A 137 -10.13 -0.77 10.85
C VAL A 137 -11.42 -0.12 11.33
N ASN A 138 -11.33 0.83 12.28
CA ASN A 138 -12.50 1.54 12.79
C ASN A 138 -13.12 2.46 11.75
N LEU A 139 -12.29 3.11 10.90
CA LEU A 139 -12.79 3.88 9.76
C LEU A 139 -13.60 2.98 8.82
N LEU A 140 -13.02 1.84 8.42
CA LEU A 140 -13.70 0.90 7.52
C LEU A 140 -15.00 0.34 8.12
N LYS A 141 -15.00 0.08 9.43
CA LYS A 141 -16.22 -0.36 10.15
C LYS A 141 -17.29 0.73 10.12
N ALA A 142 -16.96 1.97 10.53
CA ALA A 142 -17.88 3.09 10.50
C ALA A 142 -18.46 3.33 9.08
N TRP A 143 -17.61 3.23 8.06
CA TRP A 143 -18.03 3.30 6.65
C TRP A 143 -19.05 2.21 6.28
N ARG A 144 -18.79 0.95 6.66
CA ARG A 144 -19.71 -0.18 6.39
C ARG A 144 -21.03 -0.07 7.15
N ASP A 145 -20.98 0.54 8.35
CA ASP A 145 -22.16 0.81 9.18
C ASP A 145 -22.93 2.06 8.72
N ASN A 146 -22.53 2.71 7.60
CA ASN A 146 -23.03 3.98 7.07
C ASN A 146 -22.89 5.17 8.05
N ASP A 147 -22.02 5.09 9.04
CA ASP A 147 -21.66 6.20 9.92
C ASP A 147 -20.54 7.04 9.32
N VAL A 148 -20.90 7.85 8.32
CA VAL A 148 -19.98 8.71 7.57
C VAL A 148 -19.30 9.74 8.48
N ALA A 149 -20.03 10.25 9.48
CA ALA A 149 -19.48 11.22 10.44
C ALA A 149 -18.33 10.58 11.25
N LYS A 150 -18.55 9.38 11.76
CA LYS A 150 -17.53 8.64 12.51
C LYS A 150 -16.34 8.22 11.64
N ALA A 151 -16.60 7.82 10.40
CA ALA A 151 -15.53 7.53 9.44
C ALA A 151 -14.66 8.77 9.17
N ALA A 152 -15.27 9.95 9.04
CA ALA A 152 -14.57 11.22 8.88
C ALA A 152 -13.71 11.60 10.13
N GLU A 153 -14.16 11.30 11.35
CA GLU A 153 -13.35 11.49 12.56
C GLU A 153 -12.05 10.64 12.52
N TYR A 154 -12.14 9.35 12.16
CA TYR A 154 -10.96 8.51 12.02
C TYR A 154 -10.06 8.97 10.87
N HIS A 155 -10.64 9.47 9.79
CA HIS A 155 -9.88 10.03 8.68
C HIS A 155 -9.03 11.23 9.11
N GLN A 156 -9.55 12.12 10.00
CA GLN A 156 -8.76 13.22 10.54
C GLN A 156 -7.48 12.75 11.25
N THR A 157 -7.52 11.59 11.91
CA THR A 157 -6.30 10.97 12.48
C THR A 157 -5.37 10.48 11.38
N LEU A 158 -5.89 9.81 10.35
CA LEU A 158 -5.06 9.32 9.24
C LEU A 158 -4.36 10.46 8.47
N LEU A 159 -5.00 11.62 8.33
CA LEU A 159 -4.41 12.81 7.69
C LEU A 159 -3.15 13.32 8.41
N GLN A 160 -2.97 13.00 9.69
CA GLN A 160 -1.81 13.44 10.47
C GLN A 160 -0.63 12.44 10.39
N ILE A 161 -0.88 11.21 9.98
CA ILE A 161 0.15 10.14 9.98
C ILE A 161 1.31 10.42 9.00
N PRO A 162 1.08 10.92 7.77
CA PRO A 162 2.17 11.15 6.82
C PRO A 162 3.28 12.07 7.32
N GLN A 163 2.98 13.01 8.23
CA GLN A 163 4.00 13.88 8.83
C GLN A 163 5.07 13.11 9.62
N MET A 164 4.72 11.94 10.18
CA MET A 164 5.68 11.09 10.89
C MET A 164 6.71 10.50 9.93
N TYR A 165 6.30 10.15 8.72
CA TYR A 165 7.19 9.55 7.71
C TYR A 165 8.25 10.54 7.21
N GLN A 166 8.02 11.85 7.40
CA GLN A 166 8.97 12.91 7.05
C GLN A 166 10.11 13.07 8.06
N LEU A 167 10.06 12.36 9.20
CA LEU A 167 11.10 12.43 10.21
C LEU A 167 12.45 11.87 9.74
N ASP A 168 12.42 10.92 8.79
CA ASP A 168 13.65 10.40 8.19
C ASP A 168 13.41 9.77 6.81
N THR A 169 14.51 9.54 6.06
CA THR A 169 14.50 8.89 4.76
C THR A 169 15.63 7.85 4.67
N PRO A 170 15.33 6.58 4.35
CA PRO A 170 14.01 5.99 4.15
C PRO A 170 13.26 5.80 5.49
N PHE A 171 11.98 6.08 5.51
CA PHE A 171 11.15 6.11 6.72
C PHE A 171 10.89 4.74 7.39
N VAL A 172 11.52 3.68 6.92
CA VAL A 172 11.37 2.32 7.50
C VAL A 172 11.80 2.26 8.99
N ASN A 173 12.81 3.05 9.38
CA ASN A 173 13.26 3.19 10.76
C ASN A 173 12.18 3.88 11.62
N VAL A 174 11.51 4.91 11.09
CA VAL A 174 10.39 5.59 11.76
C VAL A 174 9.24 4.62 12.04
N ILE A 175 8.86 3.79 11.06
CA ILE A 175 7.81 2.78 11.24
C ILE A 175 8.20 1.77 12.33
N LYS A 176 9.45 1.26 12.32
CA LYS A 176 9.90 0.31 13.33
C LYS A 176 9.90 0.91 14.73
N GLU A 177 10.35 2.14 14.90
CA GLU A 177 10.28 2.84 16.19
C GLU A 177 8.82 3.10 16.62
N ALA A 178 7.92 3.48 15.69
CA ALA A 178 6.51 3.64 15.99
C ALA A 178 5.87 2.33 16.50
N ILE A 179 6.21 1.18 15.90
CA ILE A 179 5.73 -0.13 16.36
C ILE A 179 6.14 -0.39 17.81
N VAL A 180 7.41 -0.11 18.16
CA VAL A 180 7.92 -0.31 19.54
C VAL A 180 7.27 0.67 20.50
N LEU A 181 7.16 1.96 20.13
CA LEU A 181 6.52 2.99 20.94
C LEU A 181 5.03 2.68 21.19
N CYS A 182 4.38 1.99 20.26
CA CYS A 182 3.00 1.51 20.44
C CYS A 182 2.91 0.11 21.09
N GLY A 183 3.96 -0.30 21.80
CA GLY A 183 3.95 -1.44 22.72
C GLY A 183 4.16 -2.82 22.08
N ARG A 184 4.61 -2.90 20.83
CA ARG A 184 4.89 -4.17 20.16
C ARG A 184 6.39 -4.45 20.16
N PRO A 185 6.87 -5.56 20.76
CA PRO A 185 8.29 -5.87 20.89
C PRO A 185 8.85 -6.41 19.56
N ILE A 186 9.46 -5.53 18.77
CA ILE A 186 10.21 -5.89 17.57
C ILE A 186 11.61 -5.28 17.61
N SER A 187 12.52 -5.79 16.78
CA SER A 187 13.81 -5.14 16.56
C SER A 187 13.64 -3.90 15.67
N THR A 188 14.20 -2.77 16.11
CA THR A 188 14.25 -1.52 15.30
C THR A 188 15.44 -1.50 14.34
N HIS A 189 16.24 -2.57 14.29
CA HIS A 189 17.37 -2.70 13.38
C HIS A 189 16.95 -2.49 11.93
N VAL A 190 17.72 -1.70 11.21
CA VAL A 190 17.56 -1.46 9.76
C VAL A 190 18.88 -1.74 9.05
N LEU A 191 18.79 -2.19 7.80
CA LEU A 191 19.97 -2.45 6.97
C LEU A 191 20.43 -1.17 6.27
N PRO A 192 21.75 -0.97 6.09
CA PRO A 192 22.27 0.11 5.26
C PRO A 192 21.64 0.11 3.85
N PRO A 193 21.41 1.27 3.26
CA PRO A 193 21.82 2.61 3.67
C PRO A 193 20.92 3.30 4.72
N ALA A 194 19.86 2.64 5.21
CA ALA A 194 19.07 3.18 6.31
C ALA A 194 19.89 3.16 7.62
N SER A 195 19.62 4.11 8.50
CA SER A 195 20.22 4.21 9.83
C SER A 195 19.16 4.09 10.92
N PRO A 196 19.47 3.64 12.14
CA PRO A 196 18.56 3.76 13.27
C PRO A 196 18.12 5.21 13.47
N LEU A 197 16.88 5.41 13.88
CA LEU A 197 16.36 6.74 14.17
C LEU A 197 17.10 7.32 15.40
N ASP A 198 17.56 8.57 15.32
CA ASP A 198 18.23 9.24 16.44
C ASP A 198 17.28 9.62 17.58
N GLU A 199 17.82 9.91 18.76
CA GLU A 199 17.03 10.20 19.95
C GLU A 199 16.14 11.45 19.82
N PRO A 200 16.59 12.57 19.19
CA PRO A 200 15.70 13.71 18.95
C PRO A 200 14.48 13.37 18.10
N ARG A 201 14.66 12.62 17.00
CA ARG A 201 13.57 12.20 16.13
C ARG A 201 12.65 11.17 16.79
N LYS A 202 13.21 10.26 17.62
CA LYS A 202 12.41 9.35 18.45
C LYS A 202 11.51 10.11 19.43
N ALA A 203 12.04 11.13 20.10
CA ALA A 203 11.26 11.97 21.00
C ALA A 203 10.14 12.73 20.26
N GLN A 204 10.43 13.24 19.06
CA GLN A 204 9.44 13.89 18.20
C GLN A 204 8.36 12.90 17.75
N LEU A 205 8.74 11.71 17.29
CA LEU A 205 7.81 10.64 16.92
C LEU A 205 6.89 10.26 18.07
N LYS A 206 7.45 10.07 19.28
CA LYS A 206 6.67 9.76 20.48
C LYS A 206 5.63 10.86 20.78
N THR A 207 6.03 12.11 20.67
CA THR A 207 5.12 13.25 20.87
C THR A 207 3.96 13.22 19.87
N LEU A 208 4.24 12.99 18.59
CA LEU A 208 3.23 12.90 17.54
C LEU A 208 2.26 11.73 17.80
N LEU A 209 2.78 10.55 18.14
CA LEU A 209 1.95 9.39 18.46
C LEU A 209 1.03 9.63 19.66
N GLN A 210 1.53 10.29 20.72
CA GLN A 210 0.74 10.65 21.89
C GLN A 210 -0.34 11.69 21.58
N GLN A 211 -0.03 12.72 20.79
CA GLN A 211 -1.01 13.73 20.35
C GLN A 211 -2.16 13.10 19.58
N LEU A 212 -1.88 12.09 18.78
CA LEU A 212 -2.88 11.34 18.01
C LEU A 212 -3.52 10.19 18.81
N LYS A 213 -3.14 10.00 20.07
CA LYS A 213 -3.64 8.92 20.95
C LYS A 213 -3.47 7.53 20.32
N LEU A 214 -2.35 7.30 19.65
CA LEU A 214 -2.05 6.03 18.98
C LEU A 214 -1.29 5.06 19.89
N CYS A 215 -0.68 5.57 20.95
CA CYS A 215 0.01 4.82 21.99
C CYS A 215 0.04 5.58 23.33
#